data_b430b33d7dda0bc905bfc8c8295757e4
#
_entry.id   b430b33d7dda0bc905bfc8c8295757e4
#
_cell.length_a   1.000
_cell.length_b   1.000
_cell.length_c   1.000
_cell.angle_alpha   90.00
_cell.angle_beta   90.00
_cell.angle_gamma   90.00
#
_symmetry.space_group_name_H-M   'P 1'
#
loop_
_entity.id
_entity.type
_entity.pdbx_description
1 polymer ?
#
loop_
_entity_poly.entity_id
_entity_poly.type
_entity_poly.pdbx_seq_one_letter_code
_entity_poly.pdbx_strand_id
1 'polypeptide(L)'
;MTAVVEVRGIVNRFGRQSVHRGLDMTVEAGEVFGVIGGSGAGKSVLLRTILGLRHPQAGSVKLFGRDPAQLSGAELRALKASYGVTFQQGALFSALSVLQNVQLPMIEHRALSAAALDELARLKIQLVGLPAEAAAKYPSQLSGGMVKRAALARALALDPQLLFLDEPTSGLDPISAAAFDELLVYLQRELKLTVVMITHDLDTIYRTCNRVGVIVDGRMVSDTLAGIAANPQPWIHAYFQGERARRRGGQRGT
;
A
#
# COMPACT_ATOMS: atom_id res chain seq x y z
N MET A 1 20.32 -0.29 8.08
CA MET A 1 19.20 -0.02 7.17
C MET A 1 18.48 1.21 7.68
N THR A 2 17.91 2.04 6.83
CA THR A 2 17.28 3.30 7.24
C THR A 2 15.77 3.11 7.28
N ALA A 3 15.16 3.34 8.44
CA ALA A 3 13.71 3.25 8.59
C ALA A 3 13.01 4.37 7.79
N VAL A 4 12.08 3.99 6.93
CA VAL A 4 11.26 4.90 6.11
C VAL A 4 9.93 5.19 6.80
N VAL A 5 9.35 4.20 7.50
CA VAL A 5 8.15 4.34 8.32
C VAL A 5 8.46 3.90 9.73
N GLU A 6 8.22 4.75 10.70
CA GLU A 6 8.29 4.42 12.12
C GLU A 6 6.98 4.78 12.79
N VAL A 7 6.40 3.79 13.45
CA VAL A 7 5.19 3.92 14.28
C VAL A 7 5.56 3.48 15.68
N ARG A 8 5.33 4.33 16.68
CA ARG A 8 5.70 4.05 18.06
C ARG A 8 4.52 4.26 19.00
N GLY A 9 4.17 3.22 19.73
CA GLY A 9 3.20 3.27 20.82
C GLY A 9 1.80 3.74 20.42
N ILE A 10 1.36 3.50 19.18
CA ILE A 10 0.08 4.03 18.67
C ILE A 10 -1.10 3.46 19.45
N VAL A 11 -1.92 4.36 19.97
CA VAL A 11 -3.21 4.06 20.58
C VAL A 11 -4.32 4.70 19.75
N ASN A 12 -5.22 3.90 19.23
CA ASN A 12 -6.43 4.34 18.53
C ASN A 12 -7.67 3.78 19.21
N ARG A 13 -8.63 4.66 19.53
CA ARG A 13 -9.91 4.29 20.17
C ARG A 13 -11.09 4.87 19.40
N PHE A 14 -12.22 4.18 19.45
CA PHE A 14 -13.54 4.62 18.97
C PHE A 14 -14.55 4.43 20.12
N GLY A 15 -14.88 5.50 20.79
CA GLY A 15 -15.66 5.41 22.04
C GLY A 15 -14.94 4.53 23.06
N ARG A 16 -15.60 3.44 23.48
CA ARG A 16 -15.03 2.48 24.44
C ARG A 16 -14.15 1.40 23.79
N GLN A 17 -14.19 1.24 22.48
CA GLN A 17 -13.42 0.22 21.76
C GLN A 17 -11.99 0.70 21.48
N SER A 18 -11.00 0.01 22.02
CA SER A 18 -9.58 0.21 21.69
C SER A 18 -9.20 -0.68 20.52
N VAL A 19 -8.80 -0.06 19.40
CA VAL A 19 -8.39 -0.75 18.16
C VAL A 19 -6.88 -1.01 18.17
N HIS A 20 -6.08 0.01 18.53
CA HIS A 20 -4.63 -0.15 18.74
C HIS A 20 -4.29 0.15 20.19
N ARG A 21 -3.37 -0.65 20.76
CA ARG A 21 -3.03 -0.66 22.20
C ARG A 21 -1.52 -0.57 22.40
N GLY A 22 -0.93 0.53 21.93
CA GLY A 22 0.53 0.69 21.92
C GLY A 22 1.17 -0.10 20.79
N LEU A 23 0.67 0.11 19.54
CA LEU A 23 1.17 -0.58 18.35
C LEU A 23 2.48 0.06 17.89
N ASP A 24 3.50 -0.78 17.66
CA ASP A 24 4.78 -0.42 17.09
C ASP A 24 4.94 -1.06 15.70
N MET A 25 5.53 -0.33 14.75
CA MET A 25 5.86 -0.83 13.41
C MET A 25 7.08 -0.07 12.87
N THR A 26 7.98 -0.78 12.21
CA THR A 26 9.10 -0.18 11.48
C THR A 26 9.20 -0.80 10.11
N VAL A 27 9.35 0.04 9.07
CA VAL A 27 9.54 -0.39 7.68
C VAL A 27 10.85 0.20 7.18
N GLU A 28 11.70 -0.66 6.65
CA GLU A 28 13.03 -0.29 6.14
C GLU A 28 12.97 0.10 4.66
N ALA A 29 13.94 0.89 4.21
CA ALA A 29 14.02 1.29 2.81
C ALA A 29 14.18 0.07 1.88
N GLY A 30 13.41 0.04 0.80
CA GLY A 30 13.49 -0.98 -0.25
C GLY A 30 12.78 -2.30 0.09
N GLU A 31 12.10 -2.44 1.25
CA GLU A 31 11.33 -3.64 1.54
C GLU A 31 9.87 -3.55 1.08
N VAL A 32 9.25 -4.70 0.89
CA VAL A 32 7.80 -4.85 0.78
C VAL A 32 7.29 -5.40 2.10
N PHE A 33 6.61 -4.56 2.87
CA PHE A 33 6.07 -4.88 4.19
C PHE A 33 4.57 -5.12 4.11
N GLY A 34 4.14 -6.36 4.39
CA GLY A 34 2.73 -6.74 4.44
C GLY A 34 2.12 -6.46 5.80
N VAL A 35 0.96 -5.80 5.85
CA VAL A 35 0.17 -5.63 7.08
C VAL A 35 -1.07 -6.50 6.98
N ILE A 36 -1.18 -7.48 7.87
CA ILE A 36 -2.29 -8.42 7.93
C ILE A 36 -2.98 -8.40 9.30
N GLY A 37 -4.14 -9.03 9.36
CA GLY A 37 -4.93 -9.13 10.59
C GLY A 37 -6.39 -9.44 10.28
N GLY A 38 -7.12 -9.90 11.27
CA GLY A 38 -8.54 -10.22 11.15
C GLY A 38 -9.40 -9.04 10.70
N SER A 39 -10.66 -9.33 10.35
CA SER A 39 -11.63 -8.25 10.10
C SER A 39 -11.78 -7.40 11.37
N GLY A 40 -11.74 -6.07 11.22
CA GLY A 40 -11.82 -5.15 12.37
C GLY A 40 -10.51 -5.00 13.17
N ALA A 41 -9.41 -5.67 12.82
CA ALA A 41 -8.11 -5.52 13.51
C ALA A 41 -7.51 -4.11 13.45
N GLY A 42 -8.05 -3.23 12.59
CA GLY A 42 -7.62 -1.83 12.52
C GLY A 42 -6.63 -1.53 11.40
N LYS A 43 -6.41 -2.41 10.43
CA LYS A 43 -5.46 -2.19 9.33
C LYS A 43 -5.64 -0.84 8.63
N SER A 44 -6.85 -0.54 8.16
CA SER A 44 -7.14 0.75 7.50
C SER A 44 -7.11 1.93 8.49
N VAL A 45 -7.34 1.70 9.79
CA VAL A 45 -7.16 2.73 10.83
C VAL A 45 -5.67 3.04 10.99
N LEU A 46 -4.81 2.03 11.00
CA LEU A 46 -3.36 2.20 11.05
C LEU A 46 -2.88 3.00 9.84
N LEU A 47 -3.28 2.60 8.63
CA LEU A 47 -2.92 3.32 7.41
C LEU A 47 -3.34 4.80 7.47
N ARG A 48 -4.59 5.08 7.84
CA ARG A 48 -5.07 6.48 7.99
C ARG A 48 -4.29 7.25 9.04
N THR A 49 -3.85 6.58 10.11
CA THR A 49 -3.01 7.19 11.15
C THR A 49 -1.62 7.51 10.60
N ILE A 50 -0.99 6.58 9.86
CA ILE A 50 0.31 6.81 9.22
C ILE A 50 0.26 7.96 8.22
N LEU A 51 -0.81 8.05 7.43
CA LEU A 51 -1.01 9.11 6.44
C LEU A 51 -1.41 10.48 7.04
N GLY A 52 -1.56 10.57 8.37
CA GLY A 52 -2.01 11.80 9.04
C GLY A 52 -3.48 12.15 8.79
N LEU A 53 -4.27 11.21 8.24
CA LEU A 53 -5.72 11.37 8.03
C LEU A 53 -6.51 11.12 9.33
N ARG A 54 -5.85 10.60 10.35
CA ARG A 54 -6.39 10.36 11.67
C ARG A 54 -5.32 10.61 12.73
N HIS A 55 -5.64 11.38 13.75
CA HIS A 55 -4.78 11.57 14.90
C HIS A 55 -4.98 10.43 15.92
N PRO A 56 -3.91 9.75 16.36
CA PRO A 56 -3.98 8.77 17.44
C PRO A 56 -4.16 9.47 18.79
N GLN A 57 -4.67 8.75 19.79
CA GLN A 57 -4.76 9.26 21.15
C GLN A 57 -3.41 9.25 21.89
N ALA A 58 -2.47 8.42 21.47
CA ALA A 58 -1.09 8.38 21.95
C ALA A 58 -0.18 7.76 20.90
N GLY A 59 1.12 7.96 21.08
CA GLY A 59 2.15 7.48 20.19
C GLY A 59 2.53 8.49 19.12
N SER A 60 3.43 8.09 18.24
CA SER A 60 3.95 8.94 17.16
C SER A 60 4.14 8.17 15.86
N VAL A 61 4.13 8.89 14.75
CA VAL A 61 4.45 8.37 13.40
C VAL A 61 5.56 9.23 12.82
N LYS A 62 6.56 8.58 12.22
CA LYS A 62 7.54 9.27 11.39
C LYS A 62 7.59 8.64 10.00
N LEU A 63 7.61 9.49 8.99
CA LEU A 63 7.86 9.14 7.60
C LEU A 63 9.17 9.81 7.17
N PHE A 64 10.14 9.03 6.72
CA PHE A 64 11.48 9.51 6.38
C PHE A 64 12.13 10.31 7.53
N GLY A 65 11.93 9.86 8.78
CA GLY A 65 12.42 10.52 10.00
C GLY A 65 11.64 11.76 10.42
N ARG A 66 10.62 12.21 9.65
CA ARG A 66 9.80 13.40 9.92
C ARG A 66 8.44 13.02 10.50
N ASP A 67 7.99 13.73 11.51
CA ASP A 67 6.64 13.56 12.08
C ASP A 67 5.64 14.44 11.30
N PRO A 68 4.70 13.85 10.54
CA PRO A 68 3.72 14.62 9.76
C PRO A 68 2.87 15.58 10.59
N ALA A 69 2.67 15.27 11.89
CA ALA A 69 1.88 16.10 12.79
C ALA A 69 2.59 17.40 13.21
N GLN A 70 3.92 17.46 13.03
CA GLN A 70 4.75 18.61 13.39
C GLN A 70 5.13 19.48 12.18
N LEU A 71 4.82 19.01 10.96
CA LEU A 71 5.13 19.73 9.73
C LEU A 71 4.02 20.70 9.34
N SER A 72 4.40 21.81 8.75
CA SER A 72 3.48 22.84 8.27
C SER A 72 3.60 23.07 6.77
N GLY A 73 2.51 23.51 6.16
CA GLY A 73 2.50 24.10 4.82
C GLY A 73 3.35 23.38 3.77
N ALA A 74 4.46 23.98 3.38
CA ALA A 74 5.34 23.49 2.31
C ALA A 74 6.06 22.19 2.68
N GLU A 75 6.47 22.02 3.94
CA GLU A 75 7.15 20.81 4.40
C GLU A 75 6.24 19.59 4.36
N LEU A 76 4.99 19.74 4.77
CA LEU A 76 3.98 18.69 4.71
C LEU A 76 3.64 18.34 3.25
N ARG A 77 3.55 19.34 2.36
CA ARG A 77 3.35 19.09 0.92
C ARG A 77 4.54 18.31 0.33
N ALA A 78 5.77 18.69 0.65
CA ALA A 78 6.97 17.99 0.20
C ALA A 78 7.01 16.54 0.71
N LEU A 79 6.63 16.31 1.98
CA LEU A 79 6.53 14.96 2.52
C LEU A 79 5.45 14.15 1.79
N LYS A 80 4.27 14.72 1.52
CA LYS A 80 3.20 14.05 0.78
C LYS A 80 3.59 13.69 -0.66
N ALA A 81 4.45 14.46 -1.31
CA ALA A 81 4.99 14.14 -2.62
C ALA A 81 5.97 12.95 -2.61
N SER A 82 6.55 12.59 -1.46
CA SER A 82 7.51 11.48 -1.35
C SER A 82 6.87 10.10 -1.21
N TYR A 83 5.55 10.01 -1.06
CA TYR A 83 4.84 8.74 -1.02
C TYR A 83 3.59 8.74 -1.89
N GLY A 84 3.26 7.57 -2.46
CA GLY A 84 2.02 7.34 -3.20
C GLY A 84 1.05 6.47 -2.39
N VAL A 85 -0.24 6.63 -2.64
CA VAL A 85 -1.29 5.86 -1.94
C VAL A 85 -2.30 5.31 -2.94
N THR A 86 -2.65 4.03 -2.79
CA THR A 86 -3.84 3.45 -3.40
C THR A 86 -4.80 2.99 -2.32
N PHE A 87 -6.10 3.18 -2.54
CA PHE A 87 -7.16 2.69 -1.66
C PHE A 87 -7.88 1.52 -2.30
N GLN A 88 -8.58 0.73 -1.51
CA GLN A 88 -9.21 -0.54 -1.89
C GLN A 88 -10.02 -0.47 -3.20
N GLN A 89 -10.74 0.61 -3.47
CA GLN A 89 -11.51 0.80 -4.70
C GLN A 89 -10.78 1.64 -5.75
N GLY A 90 -9.47 1.85 -5.62
CA GLY A 90 -8.65 2.71 -6.48
C GLY A 90 -8.82 4.21 -6.21
N ALA A 91 -9.96 4.64 -5.68
CA ALA A 91 -10.31 6.03 -5.39
C ALA A 91 -10.02 7.01 -6.54
N LEU A 92 -10.20 6.56 -7.79
CA LEU A 92 -10.11 7.44 -8.95
C LEU A 92 -11.28 8.41 -8.97
N PHE A 93 -11.02 9.63 -9.42
CA PHE A 93 -12.07 10.60 -9.66
C PHE A 93 -12.90 10.17 -10.88
N SER A 94 -14.16 9.84 -10.65
CA SER A 94 -15.05 9.27 -11.68
C SER A 94 -15.34 10.23 -12.84
N ALA A 95 -15.27 11.54 -12.59
CA ALA A 95 -15.49 12.59 -13.58
C ALA A 95 -14.22 12.92 -14.41
N LEU A 96 -13.07 12.30 -14.10
CA LEU A 96 -11.82 12.51 -14.80
C LEU A 96 -11.43 11.24 -15.57
N SER A 97 -10.81 11.44 -16.76
CA SER A 97 -10.19 10.34 -17.49
C SER A 97 -9.01 9.73 -16.70
N VAL A 98 -8.52 8.57 -17.12
CA VAL A 98 -7.30 7.97 -16.54
C VAL A 98 -6.13 8.94 -16.62
N LEU A 99 -5.91 9.56 -17.78
CA LEU A 99 -4.86 10.56 -17.97
C LEU A 99 -4.98 11.70 -16.96
N GLN A 100 -6.16 12.29 -16.84
CA GLN A 100 -6.41 13.39 -15.89
C GLN A 100 -6.23 12.96 -14.44
N ASN A 101 -6.65 11.74 -14.08
CA ASN A 101 -6.40 11.19 -12.75
C ASN A 101 -4.90 11.09 -12.43
N VAL A 102 -4.08 10.68 -13.41
CA VAL A 102 -2.61 10.58 -13.22
C VAL A 102 -1.95 11.94 -13.21
N GLN A 103 -2.46 12.91 -14.00
CA GLN A 103 -1.96 14.28 -14.03
C GLN A 103 -2.22 15.06 -12.74
N LEU A 104 -3.28 14.74 -12.01
CA LEU A 104 -3.74 15.55 -10.88
C LEU A 104 -2.66 15.77 -9.81
N PRO A 105 -1.94 14.76 -9.29
CA PRO A 105 -0.85 14.98 -8.35
C PRO A 105 0.29 15.85 -8.95
N MET A 106 0.56 15.72 -10.24
CA MET A 106 1.60 16.50 -10.91
C MET A 106 1.22 17.97 -10.97
N ILE A 107 -0.05 18.28 -11.27
CA ILE A 107 -0.58 19.67 -11.29
C ILE A 107 -0.44 20.32 -9.91
N GLU A 108 -0.71 19.57 -8.84
CA GLU A 108 -0.67 20.09 -7.46
C GLU A 108 0.77 20.34 -6.96
N HIS A 109 1.74 19.57 -7.44
CA HIS A 109 3.09 19.53 -6.85
C HIS A 109 4.20 20.01 -7.78
N ARG A 110 3.96 20.13 -9.10
CA ARG A 110 4.99 20.47 -10.09
C ARG A 110 4.50 21.55 -11.05
N ALA A 111 5.34 22.54 -11.28
CA ALA A 111 5.11 23.53 -12.35
C ALA A 111 5.61 22.94 -13.69
N LEU A 112 4.72 22.25 -14.42
CA LEU A 112 5.03 21.63 -15.70
C LEU A 112 4.25 22.32 -16.83
N SER A 113 4.81 22.32 -18.04
CA SER A 113 4.05 22.69 -19.23
C SER A 113 2.98 21.64 -19.53
N ALA A 114 1.91 22.00 -20.23
CA ALA A 114 0.85 21.06 -20.59
C ALA A 114 1.37 19.85 -21.38
N ALA A 115 2.33 20.06 -22.28
CA ALA A 115 2.95 18.99 -23.06
C ALA A 115 3.76 18.03 -22.18
N ALA A 116 4.59 18.54 -21.26
CA ALA A 116 5.36 17.71 -20.33
C ALA A 116 4.45 16.93 -19.37
N LEU A 117 3.37 17.55 -18.90
CA LEU A 117 2.37 16.92 -18.05
C LEU A 117 1.70 15.72 -18.76
N ASP A 118 1.30 15.91 -20.03
CA ASP A 118 0.67 14.86 -20.83
C ASP A 118 1.64 13.69 -21.08
N GLU A 119 2.88 13.97 -21.47
CA GLU A 119 3.91 12.98 -21.75
C GLU A 119 4.25 12.16 -20.50
N LEU A 120 4.51 12.82 -19.37
CA LEU A 120 4.82 12.13 -18.11
C LEU A 120 3.65 11.28 -17.63
N ALA A 121 2.42 11.75 -17.72
CA ALA A 121 1.25 10.98 -17.31
C ALA A 121 1.06 9.74 -18.20
N ARG A 122 1.26 9.85 -19.51
CA ARG A 122 1.23 8.70 -20.45
C ARG A 122 2.33 7.69 -20.11
N LEU A 123 3.53 8.15 -19.80
CA LEU A 123 4.62 7.29 -19.35
C LEU A 123 4.22 6.48 -18.09
N LYS A 124 3.57 7.12 -17.10
CA LYS A 124 3.08 6.40 -15.89
C LYS A 124 1.98 5.38 -16.22
N ILE A 125 1.11 5.69 -17.16
CA ILE A 125 0.07 4.77 -17.64
C ILE A 125 0.69 3.53 -18.30
N GLN A 126 1.68 3.73 -19.16
CA GLN A 126 2.42 2.63 -19.80
C GLN A 126 3.24 1.81 -18.79
N LEU A 127 3.87 2.47 -17.83
CA LEU A 127 4.68 1.84 -16.78
C LEU A 127 3.90 0.78 -15.97
N VAL A 128 2.60 1.00 -15.76
CA VAL A 128 1.73 0.03 -15.09
C VAL A 128 1.08 -0.97 -16.04
N GLY A 129 1.50 -1.02 -17.29
CA GLY A 129 1.03 -1.97 -18.31
C GLY A 129 -0.41 -1.70 -18.76
N LEU A 130 -0.89 -0.46 -18.71
CA LEU A 130 -2.13 -0.08 -19.34
C LEU A 130 -1.88 0.27 -20.81
N PRO A 131 -2.79 -0.12 -21.73
CA PRO A 131 -2.67 0.25 -23.15
C PRO A 131 -2.90 1.74 -23.34
N ALA A 132 -2.32 2.33 -24.39
CA ALA A 132 -2.32 3.77 -24.61
C ALA A 132 -3.74 4.38 -24.69
N GLU A 133 -4.69 3.64 -25.27
CA GLU A 133 -6.09 4.06 -25.38
C GLU A 133 -6.81 4.13 -24.03
N ALA A 134 -6.27 3.49 -22.98
CA ALA A 134 -6.83 3.61 -21.64
C ALA A 134 -6.73 5.03 -21.09
N ALA A 135 -5.78 5.83 -21.57
CA ALA A 135 -5.57 7.21 -21.13
C ALA A 135 -6.82 8.09 -21.27
N ALA A 136 -7.60 7.88 -22.36
CA ALA A 136 -8.81 8.65 -22.64
C ALA A 136 -10.06 8.09 -21.93
N LYS A 137 -10.01 6.88 -21.36
CA LYS A 137 -11.16 6.24 -20.71
C LYS A 137 -11.44 6.85 -19.34
N TYR A 138 -12.70 6.80 -18.94
CA TYR A 138 -13.14 7.10 -17.59
C TYR A 138 -13.13 5.83 -16.72
N PRO A 139 -13.03 5.95 -15.38
CA PRO A 139 -13.02 4.79 -14.46
C PRO A 139 -14.14 3.78 -14.70
N SER A 140 -15.35 4.26 -15.06
CA SER A 140 -16.51 3.40 -15.35
C SER A 140 -16.37 2.52 -16.61
N GLN A 141 -15.39 2.83 -17.47
CA GLN A 141 -15.12 2.13 -18.73
C GLN A 141 -13.97 1.10 -18.59
N LEU A 142 -13.42 0.96 -17.38
CA LEU A 142 -12.27 0.11 -17.10
C LEU A 142 -12.72 -1.20 -16.45
N SER A 143 -11.98 -2.29 -16.71
CA SER A 143 -12.08 -3.50 -15.89
C SER A 143 -11.53 -3.25 -14.47
N GLY A 144 -11.87 -4.10 -13.51
CA GLY A 144 -11.35 -4.00 -12.14
C GLY A 144 -9.82 -3.95 -12.07
N GLY A 145 -9.14 -4.80 -12.85
CA GLY A 145 -7.68 -4.80 -12.94
C GLY A 145 -7.12 -3.50 -13.55
N MET A 146 -7.78 -2.95 -14.57
CA MET A 146 -7.38 -1.66 -15.14
C MET A 146 -7.57 -0.50 -14.16
N VAL A 147 -8.64 -0.51 -13.35
CA VAL A 147 -8.85 0.49 -12.28
C VAL A 147 -7.70 0.44 -11.26
N LYS A 148 -7.29 -0.76 -10.83
CA LYS A 148 -6.18 -0.94 -9.89
C LYS A 148 -4.84 -0.44 -10.48
N ARG A 149 -4.57 -0.75 -11.74
CA ARG A 149 -3.38 -0.27 -12.47
C ARG A 149 -3.40 1.26 -12.66
N ALA A 150 -4.55 1.85 -12.99
CA ALA A 150 -4.69 3.31 -13.11
C ALA A 150 -4.48 4.02 -11.76
N ALA A 151 -4.99 3.45 -10.67
CA ALA A 151 -4.73 3.95 -9.33
C ALA A 151 -3.23 3.86 -8.94
N LEU A 152 -2.56 2.78 -9.35
CA LEU A 152 -1.11 2.63 -9.16
C LEU A 152 -0.33 3.66 -10.01
N ALA A 153 -0.72 3.90 -11.27
CA ALA A 153 -0.12 4.94 -12.10
C ALA A 153 -0.21 6.33 -11.46
N ARG A 154 -1.38 6.67 -10.90
CA ARG A 154 -1.58 7.92 -10.14
C ARG A 154 -0.72 7.97 -8.89
N ALA A 155 -0.60 6.87 -8.14
CA ALA A 155 0.25 6.81 -6.96
C ALA A 155 1.73 6.99 -7.31
N LEU A 156 2.16 6.57 -8.50
CA LEU A 156 3.53 6.73 -9.01
C LEU A 156 3.79 8.08 -9.71
N ALA A 157 2.80 8.95 -9.81
CA ALA A 157 2.86 10.19 -10.61
C ALA A 157 4.01 11.14 -10.20
N LEU A 158 4.35 11.17 -8.92
CA LEU A 158 5.39 12.06 -8.37
C LEU A 158 6.74 11.37 -8.16
N ASP A 159 6.95 10.18 -8.68
CA ASP A 159 8.15 9.36 -8.45
C ASP A 159 8.43 9.12 -6.95
N PRO A 160 7.43 8.61 -6.20
CA PRO A 160 7.57 8.45 -4.77
C PRO A 160 8.61 7.37 -4.41
N GLN A 161 9.20 7.48 -3.21
CA GLN A 161 10.10 6.45 -2.66
C GLN A 161 9.33 5.39 -1.85
N LEU A 162 8.08 5.68 -1.46
CA LEU A 162 7.24 4.83 -0.63
C LEU A 162 5.84 4.72 -1.24
N LEU A 163 5.32 3.50 -1.30
CA LEU A 163 3.93 3.23 -1.69
C LEU A 163 3.14 2.63 -0.53
N PHE A 164 1.93 3.14 -0.33
CA PHE A 164 0.92 2.52 0.52
C PHE A 164 -0.17 1.93 -0.35
N LEU A 165 -0.40 0.63 -0.24
CA LEU A 165 -1.39 -0.11 -1.02
C LEU A 165 -2.42 -0.74 -0.08
N ASP A 166 -3.67 -0.29 -0.15
CA ASP A 166 -4.77 -0.85 0.64
C ASP A 166 -5.58 -1.83 -0.23
N GLU A 167 -5.44 -3.14 0.04
CA GLU A 167 -6.12 -4.25 -0.66
C GLU A 167 -5.97 -4.16 -2.20
N PRO A 168 -4.74 -4.12 -2.74
CA PRO A 168 -4.53 -3.82 -4.16
C PRO A 168 -5.12 -4.86 -5.11
N THR A 169 -5.18 -6.13 -4.72
CA THR A 169 -5.70 -7.24 -5.52
C THR A 169 -7.15 -7.62 -5.19
N SER A 170 -7.75 -6.96 -4.20
CA SER A 170 -9.13 -7.24 -3.77
C SER A 170 -10.12 -7.06 -4.92
N GLY A 171 -10.99 -8.08 -5.13
CA GLY A 171 -12.00 -8.08 -6.19
C GLY A 171 -11.48 -8.43 -7.58
N LEU A 172 -10.21 -8.78 -7.73
CA LEU A 172 -9.66 -9.31 -8.97
C LEU A 172 -9.82 -10.84 -9.03
N ASP A 173 -9.93 -11.36 -10.25
CA ASP A 173 -9.77 -12.80 -10.48
C ASP A 173 -8.32 -13.22 -10.20
N PRO A 174 -8.04 -14.54 -9.97
CA PRO A 174 -6.72 -15.01 -9.59
C PRO A 174 -5.61 -14.69 -10.62
N ILE A 175 -5.94 -14.66 -11.92
CA ILE A 175 -4.97 -14.37 -13.00
C ILE A 175 -4.60 -12.90 -12.97
N SER A 176 -5.60 -12.03 -12.87
CA SER A 176 -5.41 -10.58 -12.77
C SER A 176 -4.68 -10.17 -11.49
N ALA A 177 -4.96 -10.84 -10.35
CA ALA A 177 -4.26 -10.61 -9.10
C ALA A 177 -2.78 -11.00 -9.21
N ALA A 178 -2.49 -12.18 -9.77
CA ALA A 178 -1.12 -12.63 -10.00
C ALA A 178 -0.34 -11.67 -10.92
N ALA A 179 -0.95 -11.21 -12.01
CA ALA A 179 -0.33 -10.24 -12.92
C ALA A 179 -0.11 -8.86 -12.27
N PHE A 180 -0.95 -8.47 -11.30
CA PHE A 180 -0.71 -7.26 -10.52
C PHE A 180 0.45 -7.43 -9.53
N ASP A 181 0.54 -8.58 -8.86
CA ASP A 181 1.64 -8.91 -7.95
C ASP A 181 2.99 -8.92 -8.69
N GLU A 182 3.07 -9.53 -9.87
CA GLU A 182 4.28 -9.54 -10.71
C GLU A 182 4.69 -8.12 -11.14
N LEU A 183 3.72 -7.29 -11.54
CA LEU A 183 3.96 -5.88 -11.84
C LEU A 183 4.51 -5.15 -10.63
N LEU A 184 3.93 -5.35 -9.44
CA LEU A 184 4.37 -4.69 -8.21
C LEU A 184 5.80 -5.06 -7.85
N VAL A 185 6.16 -6.35 -7.92
CA VAL A 185 7.53 -6.85 -7.68
C VAL A 185 8.51 -6.26 -8.68
N TYR A 186 8.14 -6.21 -9.96
CA TYR A 186 8.95 -5.58 -11.00
C TYR A 186 9.20 -4.10 -10.71
N LEU A 187 8.13 -3.32 -10.46
CA LEU A 187 8.24 -1.89 -10.17
C LEU A 187 9.02 -1.61 -8.88
N GLN A 188 8.81 -2.41 -7.84
CA GLN A 188 9.53 -2.28 -6.57
C GLN A 188 11.03 -2.42 -6.77
N ARG A 189 11.46 -3.41 -7.55
CA ARG A 189 12.87 -3.66 -7.83
C ARG A 189 13.49 -2.58 -8.71
N GLU A 190 12.85 -2.26 -9.84
CA GLU A 190 13.41 -1.34 -10.84
C GLU A 190 13.42 0.11 -10.34
N LEU A 191 12.41 0.52 -9.57
CA LEU A 191 12.29 1.87 -9.02
C LEU A 191 12.82 1.97 -7.58
N LYS A 192 13.31 0.87 -6.99
CA LYS A 192 13.80 0.78 -5.60
C LYS A 192 12.77 1.27 -4.59
N LEU A 193 11.51 0.95 -4.81
CA LEU A 193 10.40 1.39 -3.96
C LEU A 193 10.42 0.68 -2.61
N THR A 194 10.02 1.39 -1.59
CA THR A 194 9.53 0.80 -0.35
C THR A 194 8.01 0.66 -0.46
N VAL A 195 7.46 -0.47 -0.04
CA VAL A 195 6.01 -0.72 -0.14
C VAL A 195 5.46 -1.15 1.21
N VAL A 196 4.39 -0.50 1.65
CA VAL A 196 3.55 -0.96 2.76
C VAL A 196 2.21 -1.39 2.18
N MET A 197 1.90 -2.67 2.28
CA MET A 197 0.70 -3.23 1.67
C MET A 197 -0.21 -3.84 2.74
N ILE A 198 -1.46 -3.39 2.77
CA ILE A 198 -2.51 -4.05 3.54
C ILE A 198 -3.16 -5.08 2.62
N THR A 199 -3.18 -6.33 3.02
CA THR A 199 -3.89 -7.38 2.30
C THR A 199 -4.28 -8.53 3.24
N HIS A 200 -5.28 -9.29 2.83
CA HIS A 200 -5.65 -10.57 3.45
C HIS A 200 -5.43 -11.75 2.50
N ASP A 201 -4.87 -11.51 1.31
CA ASP A 201 -4.57 -12.56 0.34
C ASP A 201 -3.17 -13.16 0.60
N LEU A 202 -3.15 -14.46 0.97
CA LEU A 202 -1.92 -15.20 1.22
C LEU A 202 -1.05 -15.33 -0.03
N ASP A 203 -1.63 -15.44 -1.23
CA ASP A 203 -0.83 -15.57 -2.46
C ASP A 203 -0.05 -14.29 -2.73
N THR A 204 -0.73 -13.14 -2.62
CA THR A 204 -0.10 -11.83 -2.73
C THR A 204 1.01 -11.68 -1.68
N ILE A 205 0.77 -12.07 -0.42
CA ILE A 205 1.77 -12.00 0.67
C ILE A 205 3.01 -12.84 0.31
N TYR A 206 2.83 -14.10 -0.08
CA TYR A 206 3.94 -15.00 -0.40
C TYR A 206 4.71 -14.60 -1.66
N ARG A 207 4.07 -13.90 -2.61
CA ARG A 207 4.72 -13.45 -3.85
C ARG A 207 5.50 -12.15 -3.69
N THR A 208 5.00 -11.25 -2.83
CA THR A 208 5.46 -9.87 -2.84
C THR A 208 6.19 -9.44 -1.56
N CYS A 209 5.81 -9.98 -0.39
CA CYS A 209 6.29 -9.45 0.89
C CYS A 209 7.61 -10.07 1.34
N ASN A 210 8.53 -9.22 1.81
CA ASN A 210 9.78 -9.63 2.48
C ASN A 210 9.55 -9.85 3.97
N ARG A 211 8.82 -8.92 4.61
CA ARG A 211 8.44 -8.93 6.01
C ARG A 211 6.95 -8.71 6.15
N VAL A 212 6.40 -9.21 7.25
CA VAL A 212 4.97 -9.13 7.51
C VAL A 212 4.74 -8.70 8.95
N GLY A 213 3.82 -7.78 9.14
CA GLY A 213 3.30 -7.38 10.44
C GLY A 213 1.86 -7.86 10.60
N VAL A 214 1.60 -8.59 11.67
CA VAL A 214 0.28 -9.11 12.00
C VAL A 214 -0.31 -8.32 13.16
N ILE A 215 -1.49 -7.73 12.97
CA ILE A 215 -2.20 -7.04 14.06
C ILE A 215 -3.05 -8.07 14.82
N VAL A 216 -2.66 -8.33 16.06
CA VAL A 216 -3.38 -9.20 17.00
C VAL A 216 -3.56 -8.43 18.30
N ASP A 217 -4.77 -8.45 18.84
CA ASP A 217 -5.15 -7.78 20.12
C ASP A 217 -4.73 -6.29 20.20
N GLY A 218 -4.73 -5.61 19.05
CA GLY A 218 -4.37 -4.20 18.94
C GLY A 218 -2.88 -3.90 18.99
N ARG A 219 -2.04 -4.92 18.94
CA ARG A 219 -0.57 -4.82 18.82
C ARG A 219 -0.08 -5.46 17.53
N MET A 220 1.13 -5.13 17.11
CA MET A 220 1.75 -5.74 15.94
C MET A 220 2.84 -6.74 16.35
N VAL A 221 2.78 -7.91 15.74
CA VAL A 221 3.87 -8.89 15.72
C VAL A 221 4.45 -8.84 14.32
N SER A 222 5.73 -8.51 14.16
CA SER A 222 6.37 -8.41 12.85
C SER A 222 7.66 -9.21 12.78
N ASP A 223 7.84 -9.92 11.66
CA ASP A 223 9.04 -10.70 11.37
C ASP A 223 9.16 -10.90 9.84
N THR A 224 10.21 -11.59 9.43
CA THR A 224 10.29 -12.15 8.08
C THR A 224 9.07 -13.02 7.79
N LEU A 225 8.73 -13.19 6.51
CA LEU A 225 7.59 -14.05 6.15
C LEU A 225 7.71 -15.46 6.73
N ALA A 226 8.92 -16.04 6.72
CA ALA A 226 9.18 -17.35 7.31
C ALA A 226 8.99 -17.37 8.83
N GLY A 227 9.47 -16.32 9.54
CA GLY A 227 9.30 -16.18 10.98
C GLY A 227 7.84 -16.04 11.40
N ILE A 228 7.07 -15.24 10.67
CA ILE A 228 5.62 -15.10 10.91
C ILE A 228 4.87 -16.42 10.61
N ALA A 229 5.20 -17.12 9.53
CA ALA A 229 4.55 -18.40 9.19
C ALA A 229 4.82 -19.49 10.24
N ALA A 230 5.94 -19.43 10.96
CA ALA A 230 6.29 -20.33 12.05
C ALA A 230 5.83 -19.84 13.44
N ASN A 231 5.21 -18.67 13.54
CA ASN A 231 4.85 -18.06 14.82
C ASN A 231 3.75 -18.87 15.54
N PRO A 232 3.93 -19.24 16.84
CA PRO A 232 2.99 -20.08 17.58
C PRO A 232 1.72 -19.35 18.05
N GLN A 233 1.62 -18.02 17.85
CA GLN A 233 0.45 -17.26 18.25
C GLN A 233 -0.80 -17.85 17.55
N PRO A 234 -1.89 -18.21 18.28
CA PRO A 234 -2.98 -19.02 17.72
C PRO A 234 -3.61 -18.47 16.46
N TRP A 235 -3.85 -17.15 16.39
CA TRP A 235 -4.44 -16.54 15.21
C TRP A 235 -3.49 -16.57 14.00
N ILE A 236 -2.19 -16.27 14.22
CA ILE A 236 -1.16 -16.28 13.17
C ILE A 236 -0.99 -17.69 12.62
N HIS A 237 -0.84 -18.68 13.54
CA HIS A 237 -0.72 -20.08 13.16
C HIS A 237 -1.92 -20.56 12.35
N ALA A 238 -3.16 -20.27 12.80
CA ALA A 238 -4.37 -20.66 12.10
C ALA A 238 -4.46 -20.00 10.71
N TYR A 239 -4.03 -18.74 10.58
CA TYR A 239 -4.04 -18.00 9.31
C TYR A 239 -3.06 -18.58 8.29
N PHE A 240 -1.82 -18.87 8.70
CA PHE A 240 -0.78 -19.38 7.80
C PHE A 240 -0.82 -20.90 7.58
N GLN A 241 -1.33 -21.68 8.55
CA GLN A 241 -1.39 -23.15 8.51
C GLN A 241 -2.79 -23.70 8.22
N GLY A 242 -3.78 -22.85 8.02
CA GLY A 242 -5.16 -23.26 7.71
C GLY A 242 -5.25 -24.06 6.41
N GLU A 243 -6.41 -24.71 6.16
CA GLU A 243 -6.60 -25.60 4.98
C GLU A 243 -6.27 -24.95 3.64
N ARG A 244 -6.52 -23.64 3.50
CA ARG A 244 -6.18 -22.89 2.27
C ARG A 244 -4.67 -22.75 2.09
N ALA A 245 -3.90 -22.60 3.15
CA ALA A 245 -2.45 -22.56 3.10
C ALA A 245 -1.82 -23.93 2.78
N ARG A 246 -2.39 -25.02 3.33
CA ARG A 246 -1.92 -26.41 3.06
C ARG A 246 -2.11 -26.85 1.60
N ARG A 247 -3.19 -26.45 0.96
CA ARG A 247 -3.45 -26.76 -0.47
C ARG A 247 -2.40 -26.14 -1.40
N ARG A 248 -1.71 -25.11 -0.99
CA ARG A 248 -0.66 -24.40 -1.76
C ARG A 248 0.74 -24.97 -1.53
N GLY A 249 1.04 -25.46 -0.33
CA GLY A 249 2.32 -26.13 -0.03
C GLY A 249 2.48 -27.47 -0.77
N GLY A 250 1.37 -28.17 -1.08
CA GLY A 250 1.37 -29.43 -1.81
C GLY A 250 1.62 -29.34 -3.32
N GLN A 251 1.49 -28.17 -3.94
CA GLN A 251 1.72 -27.99 -5.39
C GLN A 251 3.15 -27.54 -5.75
N ARG A 252 4.00 -27.27 -4.78
CA ARG A 252 5.43 -26.91 -5.02
C ARG A 252 6.39 -28.10 -4.88
N GLY A 253 5.89 -29.29 -4.70
CA GLY A 253 6.68 -30.54 -4.48
C GLY A 253 6.56 -31.59 -5.57
N THR A 254 6.27 -31.22 -6.81
CA THR A 254 6.37 -32.16 -7.98
C THR A 254 7.07 -31.49 -9.13
#